data_1563b67f4dbb712aa4ce4bbdb09c78a1
#
_entry.id   1563b67f4dbb712aa4ce4bbdb09c78a1
#
_cell.length_a   1.000
_cell.length_b   1.000
_cell.length_c   1.000
_cell.angle_alpha   90.00
_cell.angle_beta   90.00
_cell.angle_gamma   90.00
#
_symmetry.space_group_name_H-M   'P 1'
#
loop_
_entity.id
_entity.type
_entity.pdbx_description
1 polymer ?
#
loop_
_entity_poly.entity_id
_entity_poly.type
_entity_poly.pdbx_seq_one_letter_code
_entity_poly.pdbx_strand_id
1 'polypeptide(L)'
;SNLTLVAGKTGWILVDVLTTAATARACLELANQHLGERPVKAVIYTHSHADHFGGILGVTSVEAVERGDVRIIAPEGFLDEVVNENVIAGAAMARRAMYQFGLFLPPGPDGHIDNGLGKALPLSPSGLIAPTEIIDKTGIELEVDGIRIIFQNTPDAEAPAEMNFWF
;
A
#
# COMPACT_ATOMS: atom_id res chain seq x y z
N SER A 1 4.66 -1.65 7.37
CA SER A 1 3.47 -1.76 6.49
C SER A 1 2.30 -2.42 7.18
N ASN A 2 1.09 -2.09 6.78
CA ASN A 2 -0.17 -2.66 7.23
C ASN A 2 -1.16 -2.70 6.06
N LEU A 3 -2.27 -3.39 6.27
CA LEU A 3 -3.42 -3.39 5.38
C LEU A 3 -4.65 -3.17 6.25
N THR A 4 -5.36 -2.07 6.03
CA THR A 4 -6.59 -1.76 6.75
C THR A 4 -7.80 -1.98 5.84
N LEU A 5 -8.82 -2.67 6.34
CA LEU A 5 -10.06 -2.91 5.61
C LEU A 5 -11.19 -2.07 6.21
N VAL A 6 -11.87 -1.33 5.36
CA VAL A 6 -13.09 -0.61 5.69
C VAL A 6 -14.24 -1.28 4.96
N ALA A 7 -15.27 -1.67 5.72
CA ALA A 7 -16.46 -2.28 5.14
C ALA A 7 -17.33 -1.19 4.49
N GLY A 8 -17.33 -1.14 3.17
CA GLY A 8 -18.25 -0.33 2.40
C GLY A 8 -19.64 -0.98 2.29
N LYS A 9 -20.50 -0.35 1.52
CA LYS A 9 -21.87 -0.84 1.28
C LYS A 9 -21.90 -2.18 0.56
N THR A 10 -21.02 -2.38 -0.44
CA THR A 10 -21.01 -3.56 -1.31
C THR A 10 -19.71 -4.33 -1.31
N GLY A 11 -18.61 -3.77 -0.77
CA GLY A 11 -17.30 -4.40 -0.78
C GLY A 11 -16.33 -3.85 0.24
N TRP A 12 -15.06 -4.15 0.04
CA TRP A 12 -13.95 -3.62 0.83
C TRP A 12 -13.37 -2.36 0.21
N ILE A 13 -13.06 -1.37 1.04
CA ILE A 13 -12.13 -0.29 0.75
C ILE A 13 -10.85 -0.65 1.50
N LEU A 14 -9.76 -0.82 0.79
CA LEU A 14 -8.46 -1.15 1.38
C LEU A 14 -7.64 0.14 1.54
N VAL A 15 -7.07 0.34 2.72
CA VAL A 15 -6.06 1.37 2.93
C VAL A 15 -4.72 0.67 3.01
N ASP A 16 -3.87 0.96 2.04
CA ASP A 16 -2.61 0.29 1.77
C ASP A 16 -2.75 -1.21 1.52
N VAL A 17 -1.76 -1.82 0.92
CA VAL A 17 -1.84 -3.22 0.47
C VAL A 17 -0.54 -3.99 0.67
N LEU A 18 0.27 -3.60 1.65
CA LEU A 18 1.54 -4.25 1.97
C LEU A 18 2.57 -4.19 0.81
N THR A 19 3.63 -4.98 0.93
CA THR A 19 4.78 -4.93 0.02
C THR A 19 4.61 -5.83 -1.21
N THR A 20 3.95 -6.99 -1.07
CA THR A 20 3.93 -8.01 -2.12
C THR A 20 2.53 -8.58 -2.34
N ALA A 21 2.27 -9.02 -3.57
CA ALA A 21 1.00 -9.63 -3.93
C ALA A 21 0.66 -10.86 -3.06
N ALA A 22 1.66 -11.64 -2.67
CA ALA A 22 1.45 -12.84 -1.86
C ALA A 22 0.96 -12.48 -0.44
N THR A 23 1.59 -11.49 0.20
CA THR A 23 1.20 -11.05 1.54
C THR A 23 -0.16 -10.35 1.55
N ALA A 24 -0.42 -9.49 0.56
CA ALA A 24 -1.69 -8.79 0.43
C ALA A 24 -2.86 -9.76 0.19
N ARG A 25 -2.68 -10.74 -0.70
CA ARG A 25 -3.66 -11.78 -0.96
C ARG A 25 -3.98 -12.59 0.30
N ALA A 26 -2.96 -13.07 1.01
CA ALA A 26 -3.16 -13.85 2.23
C ALA A 26 -3.93 -13.06 3.30
N CYS A 27 -3.65 -11.76 3.45
CA CYS A 27 -4.38 -10.89 4.37
C CYS A 27 -5.84 -10.70 3.96
N LEU A 28 -6.12 -10.47 2.67
CA LEU A 28 -7.49 -10.32 2.17
C LEU A 28 -8.29 -11.64 2.30
N GLU A 29 -7.68 -12.77 1.98
CA GLU A 29 -8.28 -14.10 2.14
C GLU A 29 -8.63 -14.38 3.62
N LEU A 30 -7.70 -14.08 4.53
CA LEU A 30 -7.95 -14.22 5.97
C LEU A 30 -9.11 -13.35 6.45
N ALA A 31 -9.15 -12.09 5.99
CA ALA A 31 -10.25 -11.18 6.31
C ALA A 31 -11.59 -11.70 5.77
N ASN A 32 -11.64 -12.13 4.51
CA ASN A 32 -12.83 -12.69 3.89
C ASN A 32 -13.32 -13.96 4.60
N GLN A 33 -12.39 -14.82 5.05
CA GLN A 33 -12.71 -16.02 5.79
C GLN A 33 -13.40 -15.71 7.13
N HIS A 34 -12.99 -14.65 7.84
CA HIS A 34 -13.48 -14.35 9.18
C HIS A 34 -14.58 -13.28 9.22
N LEU A 35 -14.63 -12.38 8.24
CA LEU A 35 -15.56 -11.24 8.22
C LEU A 35 -16.62 -11.34 7.13
N GLY A 36 -16.55 -12.37 6.30
CA GLY A 36 -17.42 -12.57 5.15
C GLY A 36 -16.77 -12.10 3.86
N GLU A 37 -16.97 -12.85 2.80
CA GLU A 37 -16.40 -12.57 1.48
C GLU A 37 -17.03 -11.31 0.87
N ARG A 38 -16.17 -10.37 0.45
CA ARG A 38 -16.56 -9.12 -0.23
C ARG A 38 -15.58 -8.79 -1.34
N PRO A 39 -16.06 -8.26 -2.49
CA PRO A 39 -15.17 -7.74 -3.53
C PRO A 39 -14.43 -6.50 -3.03
N VAL A 40 -13.24 -6.25 -3.57
CA VAL A 40 -12.55 -4.96 -3.40
C VAL A 40 -13.22 -3.92 -4.29
N LYS A 41 -13.55 -2.75 -3.75
CA LYS A 41 -14.17 -1.62 -4.45
C LYS A 41 -13.25 -0.43 -4.61
N ALA A 42 -12.33 -0.25 -3.68
CA ALA A 42 -11.29 0.76 -3.80
C ALA A 42 -10.02 0.35 -3.05
N VAL A 43 -8.91 0.91 -3.48
CA VAL A 43 -7.65 0.92 -2.75
C VAL A 43 -7.19 2.36 -2.61
N ILE A 44 -6.79 2.76 -1.39
CA ILE A 44 -6.24 4.06 -1.08
C ILE A 44 -4.77 3.86 -0.75
N TYR A 45 -3.88 4.44 -1.53
CA TYR A 45 -2.46 4.52 -1.20
C TYR A 45 -2.23 5.75 -0.32
N THR A 46 -1.76 5.54 0.90
CA THR A 46 -1.49 6.67 1.81
C THR A 46 -0.29 7.49 1.36
N HIS A 47 0.76 6.83 0.87
CA HIS A 47 1.99 7.45 0.41
C HIS A 47 2.80 6.52 -0.53
N SER A 48 3.94 7.01 -1.01
CA SER A 48 4.71 6.42 -2.12
C SER A 48 5.70 5.30 -1.73
N HIS A 49 5.76 4.88 -0.48
CA HIS A 49 6.65 3.77 -0.08
C HIS A 49 6.11 2.41 -0.53
N ALA A 50 7.01 1.55 -1.03
CA ALA A 50 6.65 0.28 -1.68
C ALA A 50 5.91 -0.71 -0.75
N ASP A 51 6.11 -0.62 0.55
CA ASP A 51 5.42 -1.46 1.53
C ASP A 51 3.98 -1.03 1.83
N HIS A 52 3.49 0.01 1.14
CA HIS A 52 2.10 0.48 1.20
C HIS A 52 1.31 0.24 -0.08
N PHE A 53 1.98 0.17 -1.25
CA PHE A 53 1.30 -0.08 -2.53
C PHE A 53 1.68 -1.39 -3.21
N GLY A 54 2.84 -1.98 -2.86
CA GLY A 54 3.47 -3.06 -3.62
C GLY A 54 2.66 -4.35 -3.73
N GLY A 55 1.73 -4.59 -2.83
CA GLY A 55 0.86 -5.77 -2.82
C GLY A 55 -0.39 -5.68 -3.69
N ILE A 56 -0.59 -4.61 -4.45
CA ILE A 56 -1.83 -4.32 -5.20
C ILE A 56 -2.31 -5.48 -6.07
N LEU A 57 -1.42 -6.18 -6.75
CA LEU A 57 -1.76 -7.32 -7.60
C LEU A 57 -2.19 -8.58 -6.80
N GLY A 58 -2.15 -8.53 -5.49
CA GLY A 58 -2.70 -9.55 -4.60
C GLY A 58 -4.17 -9.36 -4.27
N VAL A 59 -4.69 -8.14 -4.46
CA VAL A 59 -6.05 -7.77 -4.05
C VAL A 59 -6.95 -7.33 -5.22
N THR A 60 -6.35 -6.94 -6.36
CA THR A 60 -7.07 -6.58 -7.58
C THR A 60 -6.20 -6.84 -8.81
N SER A 61 -6.73 -6.56 -10.01
CA SER A 61 -5.99 -6.66 -11.28
C SER A 61 -6.12 -5.36 -12.08
N VAL A 62 -5.21 -5.19 -13.05
CA VAL A 62 -5.23 -4.05 -13.98
C VAL A 62 -6.57 -3.99 -14.73
N GLU A 63 -7.05 -5.14 -15.21
CA GLU A 63 -8.31 -5.23 -15.96
C GLU A 63 -9.52 -4.83 -15.11
N ALA A 64 -9.53 -5.13 -13.80
CA ALA A 64 -10.61 -4.73 -12.91
C ALA A 64 -10.62 -3.21 -12.70
N VAL A 65 -9.44 -2.60 -12.61
CA VAL A 65 -9.29 -1.15 -12.50
C VAL A 65 -9.68 -0.45 -13.80
N GLU A 66 -9.24 -0.96 -14.95
CA GLU A 66 -9.60 -0.43 -16.29
C GLU A 66 -11.11 -0.51 -16.58
N ARG A 67 -11.80 -1.55 -16.09
CA ARG A 67 -13.26 -1.63 -16.17
C ARG A 67 -14.01 -0.70 -15.20
N GLY A 68 -13.31 -0.08 -14.25
CA GLY A 68 -13.91 0.74 -13.21
C GLY A 68 -14.54 -0.06 -12.05
N ASP A 69 -14.24 -1.36 -11.94
CA ASP A 69 -14.71 -2.20 -10.85
C ASP A 69 -14.05 -1.82 -9.51
N VAL A 70 -12.79 -1.36 -9.59
CA VAL A 70 -11.96 -0.94 -8.45
C VAL A 70 -11.34 0.44 -8.71
N ARG A 71 -11.53 1.36 -7.78
CA ARG A 71 -10.91 2.69 -7.80
C ARG A 71 -9.56 2.64 -7.09
N ILE A 72 -8.55 3.34 -7.61
CA ILE A 72 -7.26 3.53 -6.95
C ILE A 72 -7.10 5.02 -6.65
N ILE A 73 -7.00 5.37 -5.38
CA ILE A 73 -6.94 6.76 -4.89
C ILE A 73 -5.56 6.99 -4.28
N ALA A 74 -4.91 8.08 -4.64
CA ALA A 74 -3.57 8.42 -4.13
C ALA A 74 -3.36 9.93 -4.01
N PRO A 75 -2.39 10.41 -3.22
CA PRO A 75 -2.02 11.80 -3.14
C PRO A 75 -1.36 12.30 -4.43
N GLU A 76 -1.42 13.60 -4.66
CA GLU A 76 -0.66 14.25 -5.73
C GLU A 76 0.84 13.95 -5.64
N GLY A 77 1.49 13.76 -6.79
CA GLY A 77 2.92 13.40 -6.86
C GLY A 77 3.23 11.93 -6.61
N PHE A 78 2.25 11.10 -6.26
CA PHE A 78 2.47 9.70 -5.88
C PHE A 78 3.32 8.91 -6.89
N LEU A 79 2.97 8.96 -8.20
CA LEU A 79 3.70 8.20 -9.21
C LEU A 79 5.13 8.71 -9.41
N ASP A 80 5.34 10.02 -9.36
CA ASP A 80 6.66 10.59 -9.52
C ASP A 80 7.58 10.14 -8.38
N GLU A 81 7.09 10.14 -7.14
CA GLU A 81 7.85 9.69 -5.98
C GLU A 81 8.06 8.18 -5.96
N VAL A 82 7.11 7.38 -6.42
CA VAL A 82 7.32 5.94 -6.62
C VAL A 82 8.46 5.68 -7.59
N VAL A 83 8.54 6.42 -8.70
CA VAL A 83 9.62 6.28 -9.69
C VAL A 83 10.94 6.79 -9.10
N ASN A 84 10.95 7.95 -8.44
CA ASN A 84 12.15 8.53 -7.83
C ASN A 84 12.78 7.57 -6.84
N GLU A 85 12.00 7.02 -5.91
CA GLU A 85 12.51 6.18 -4.84
C GLU A 85 12.87 4.76 -5.30
N ASN A 86 12.00 4.13 -6.09
CA ASN A 86 12.15 2.70 -6.40
C ASN A 86 12.92 2.43 -7.69
N VAL A 87 12.96 3.39 -8.62
CA VAL A 87 13.69 3.24 -9.90
C VAL A 87 14.98 4.07 -9.87
N ILE A 88 14.88 5.39 -9.71
CA ILE A 88 16.05 6.27 -9.80
C ILE A 88 17.00 6.03 -8.62
N ALA A 89 16.50 6.06 -7.40
CA ALA A 89 17.25 5.81 -6.19
C ALA A 89 17.29 4.33 -5.77
N GLY A 90 16.61 3.43 -6.48
CA GLY A 90 16.33 2.06 -6.06
C GLY A 90 17.56 1.25 -5.62
N ALA A 91 18.67 1.34 -6.35
CA ALA A 91 19.91 0.66 -5.97
C ALA A 91 20.52 1.19 -4.65
N ALA A 92 20.41 2.49 -4.39
CA ALA A 92 20.85 3.10 -3.14
C ALA A 92 19.94 2.71 -1.97
N MET A 93 18.62 2.73 -2.20
CA MET A 93 17.62 2.32 -1.21
C MET A 93 17.76 0.84 -0.84
N ALA A 94 17.97 -0.04 -1.83
CA ALA A 94 18.21 -1.46 -1.59
C ALA A 94 19.48 -1.69 -0.72
N ARG A 95 20.57 -0.99 -1.00
CA ARG A 95 21.78 -1.07 -0.16
C ARG A 95 21.53 -0.58 1.27
N ARG A 96 20.80 0.52 1.45
CA ARG A 96 20.45 1.01 2.80
C ARG A 96 19.59 0.00 3.56
N ALA A 97 18.61 -0.61 2.90
CA ALA A 97 17.75 -1.63 3.49
C ALA A 97 18.55 -2.84 4.00
N MET A 98 19.58 -3.27 3.28
CA MET A 98 20.45 -4.37 3.72
C MET A 98 21.12 -4.10 5.08
N TYR A 99 21.57 -2.87 5.30
CA TYR A 99 22.14 -2.48 6.58
C TYR A 99 21.11 -2.22 7.65
N GLN A 100 20.01 -1.55 7.29
CA GLN A 100 18.96 -1.20 8.22
C GLN A 100 18.29 -2.44 8.83
N PHE A 101 18.02 -3.45 8.01
CA PHE A 101 17.34 -4.67 8.42
C PHE A 101 18.30 -5.84 8.74
N GLY A 102 19.60 -5.65 8.65
CA GLY A 102 20.58 -6.66 9.00
C GLY A 102 20.57 -7.92 8.13
N LEU A 103 20.17 -7.80 6.84
CA LEU A 103 19.95 -8.95 5.96
C LEU A 103 21.17 -9.84 5.74
N PHE A 104 22.39 -9.33 5.97
CA PHE A 104 23.64 -10.08 5.86
C PHE A 104 24.07 -10.76 7.15
N LEU A 105 23.42 -10.48 8.26
CA LEU A 105 23.74 -11.11 9.52
C LEU A 105 23.19 -12.55 9.56
N PRO A 106 23.93 -13.52 10.07
CA PRO A 106 23.41 -14.87 10.21
C PRO A 106 22.27 -14.89 11.24
N PRO A 107 21.24 -15.74 11.03
CA PRO A 107 20.19 -15.93 12.04
C PRO A 107 20.78 -16.46 13.35
N GLY A 108 20.50 -15.78 14.45
CA GLY A 108 20.97 -16.21 15.76
C GLY A 108 21.03 -15.09 16.80
N PRO A 109 21.35 -15.42 18.06
CA PRO A 109 21.37 -14.44 19.17
C PRO A 109 22.35 -13.28 18.94
N ASP A 110 23.46 -13.53 18.27
CA ASP A 110 24.51 -12.54 17.97
C ASP A 110 24.40 -11.95 16.56
N GLY A 111 23.28 -12.20 15.87
CA GLY A 111 23.07 -11.78 14.50
C GLY A 111 21.67 -11.28 14.25
N HIS A 112 20.99 -11.82 13.21
CA HIS A 112 19.65 -11.42 12.82
C HIS A 112 18.61 -12.34 13.46
N ILE A 113 17.83 -11.84 14.42
CA ILE A 113 16.72 -12.55 15.05
C ILE A 113 15.40 -12.10 14.42
N ASP A 114 15.25 -10.79 14.19
CA ASP A 114 14.06 -10.12 13.72
C ASP A 114 14.47 -8.78 13.12
N ASN A 115 13.70 -8.23 12.18
CA ASN A 115 14.00 -6.93 11.56
C ASN A 115 13.17 -5.77 12.15
N GLY A 116 12.48 -5.99 13.26
CA GLY A 116 11.60 -5.01 13.89
C GLY A 116 10.20 -4.92 13.27
N LEU A 117 10.01 -5.49 12.08
CA LEU A 117 8.74 -5.51 11.34
C LEU A 117 8.21 -6.95 11.16
N GLY A 118 8.98 -7.93 11.61
CA GLY A 118 8.69 -9.35 11.50
C GLY A 118 9.96 -10.17 11.31
N LYS A 119 9.82 -11.46 11.04
CA LYS A 119 10.96 -12.39 10.95
C LYS A 119 11.86 -12.15 9.73
N ALA A 120 11.28 -11.66 8.64
CA ALA A 120 11.99 -11.33 7.41
C ALA A 120 11.20 -10.33 6.58
N LEU A 121 11.89 -9.62 5.69
CA LEU A 121 11.22 -8.87 4.62
C LEU A 121 10.62 -9.86 3.60
N PRO A 122 9.45 -9.59 3.02
CA PRO A 122 8.89 -10.42 1.98
C PRO A 122 9.73 -10.32 0.72
N LEU A 123 10.27 -11.46 0.25
CA LEU A 123 11.15 -11.56 -0.91
C LEU A 123 10.37 -11.98 -2.16
N SER A 124 9.37 -11.20 -2.56
CA SER A 124 8.67 -11.40 -3.81
C SER A 124 8.45 -10.07 -4.53
N PRO A 125 8.19 -10.09 -5.86
CA PRO A 125 7.99 -8.86 -6.60
C PRO A 125 6.87 -8.00 -6.02
N SER A 126 7.13 -6.69 -5.95
CA SER A 126 6.11 -5.68 -5.73
C SER A 126 5.46 -5.32 -7.06
N GLY A 127 4.18 -4.95 -7.02
CA GLY A 127 3.43 -4.47 -8.18
C GLY A 127 3.03 -3.01 -8.01
N LEU A 128 2.58 -2.41 -9.10
CA LEU A 128 2.00 -1.07 -9.09
C LEU A 128 0.86 -1.04 -10.09
N ILE A 129 -0.27 -0.47 -9.69
CA ILE A 129 -1.32 -0.01 -10.60
C ILE A 129 -1.44 1.49 -10.39
N ALA A 130 -1.42 2.24 -11.48
CA ALA A 130 -1.51 3.69 -11.42
C ALA A 130 -2.83 4.14 -10.78
N PRO A 131 -2.83 5.21 -9.97
CA PRO A 131 -4.06 5.76 -9.42
C PRO A 131 -5.05 6.18 -10.51
N THR A 132 -6.32 5.92 -10.27
CA THR A 132 -7.43 6.41 -11.10
C THR A 132 -7.94 7.77 -10.64
N GLU A 133 -7.65 8.12 -9.38
CA GLU A 133 -8.03 9.39 -8.76
C GLU A 133 -6.88 9.96 -7.95
N ILE A 134 -6.64 11.25 -8.12
CA ILE A 134 -5.59 11.98 -7.42
C ILE A 134 -6.22 12.98 -6.45
N ILE A 135 -5.76 12.96 -5.22
CA ILE A 135 -6.10 13.95 -4.20
C ILE A 135 -5.06 15.07 -4.27
N ASP A 136 -5.41 16.17 -4.95
CA ASP A 136 -4.51 17.29 -5.23
C ASP A 136 -4.53 18.38 -4.15
N LYS A 137 -5.47 18.33 -3.21
CA LYS A 137 -5.57 19.32 -2.13
C LYS A 137 -6.28 18.77 -0.89
N THR A 138 -5.97 19.37 0.24
CA THR A 138 -6.68 19.14 1.50
C THR A 138 -8.14 19.58 1.43
N GLY A 139 -9.04 18.80 2.00
CA GLY A 139 -10.47 19.06 2.08
C GLY A 139 -11.28 18.46 0.93
N ILE A 140 -10.66 17.72 0.01
CA ILE A 140 -11.41 16.91 -0.95
C ILE A 140 -12.22 15.87 -0.19
N GLU A 141 -13.47 15.74 -0.58
CA GLU A 141 -14.42 14.77 -0.06
C GLU A 141 -14.87 13.85 -1.19
N LEU A 142 -14.76 12.54 -0.97
CA LEU A 142 -15.26 11.53 -1.88
C LEU A 142 -16.24 10.60 -1.15
N GLU A 143 -17.24 10.13 -1.90
CA GLU A 143 -18.00 8.96 -1.49
C GLU A 143 -17.43 7.73 -2.20
N VAL A 144 -17.00 6.75 -1.41
CA VAL A 144 -16.42 5.50 -1.89
C VAL A 144 -17.24 4.34 -1.33
N ASP A 145 -17.92 3.61 -2.18
CA ASP A 145 -18.81 2.49 -1.80
C ASP A 145 -19.74 2.82 -0.61
N GLY A 146 -20.32 4.04 -0.63
CA GLY A 146 -21.24 4.53 0.40
C GLY A 146 -20.59 5.05 1.68
N ILE A 147 -19.26 5.13 1.72
CA ILE A 147 -18.49 5.72 2.82
C ILE A 147 -18.01 7.10 2.39
N ARG A 148 -18.30 8.10 3.22
CA ARG A 148 -17.80 9.47 3.06
C ARG A 148 -16.40 9.55 3.61
N ILE A 149 -15.44 10.01 2.80
CA ILE A 149 -14.03 10.14 3.17
C ILE A 149 -13.58 11.57 2.87
N ILE A 150 -12.96 12.21 3.85
CA ILE A 150 -12.37 13.55 3.71
C ILE A 150 -10.85 13.40 3.73
N PHE A 151 -10.16 13.95 2.73
CA PHE A 151 -8.72 13.81 2.56
C PHE A 151 -7.95 15.07 2.97
N GLN A 152 -6.76 14.84 3.53
CA GLN A 152 -5.79 15.88 3.88
C GLN A 152 -4.45 15.51 3.28
N ASN A 153 -3.92 16.32 2.37
CA ASN A 153 -2.55 16.19 1.92
C ASN A 153 -1.57 16.62 3.00
N THR A 154 -0.58 15.78 3.25
CA THR A 154 0.47 15.98 4.25
C THR A 154 1.85 15.78 3.62
N PRO A 155 2.19 16.56 2.55
CA PRO A 155 3.46 16.38 1.87
C PRO A 155 4.63 16.56 2.83
N ASP A 156 5.72 15.83 2.57
CA ASP A 156 6.95 15.85 3.37
C ASP A 156 6.78 15.41 4.85
N ALA A 157 5.72 14.65 5.16
CA ALA A 157 5.59 14.01 6.47
C ALA A 157 6.50 12.77 6.56
N GLU A 158 6.04 11.58 6.20
CA GLU A 158 6.88 10.38 6.05
C GLU A 158 7.47 10.28 4.63
N ALA A 159 6.67 10.66 3.63
CA ALA A 159 7.06 10.68 2.23
C ALA A 159 6.69 12.03 1.58
N PRO A 160 7.35 12.41 0.45
CA PRO A 160 7.02 13.64 -0.26
C PRO A 160 5.58 13.70 -0.74
N ALA A 161 5.03 12.57 -1.20
CA ALA A 161 3.63 12.40 -1.57
C ALA A 161 2.92 11.57 -0.51
N GLU A 162 2.15 12.23 0.35
CA GLU A 162 1.44 11.60 1.47
C GLU A 162 0.13 12.28 1.79
N MET A 163 -0.83 11.50 2.29
CA MET A 163 -2.12 12.00 2.76
C MET A 163 -2.66 11.23 3.95
N ASN A 164 -3.40 11.93 4.79
CA ASN A 164 -4.31 11.38 5.81
C ASN A 164 -5.76 11.52 5.35
N PHE A 165 -6.68 10.85 6.04
CA PHE A 165 -8.11 10.96 5.77
C PHE A 165 -8.95 10.57 6.98
N TRP A 166 -10.22 11.01 6.95
CA TRP A 166 -11.23 10.72 7.96
C TRP A 166 -12.45 10.07 7.31
N PHE A 167 -13.06 9.17 8.07
CA PHE A 167 -14.31 8.49 7.74
C PHE A 167 -15.51 9.12 8.47
#